data_1e7b77522e1e265ed20174095d3df515
#
_entry.id   1e7b77522e1e265ed20174095d3df515
#
_cell.length_a   1.000
_cell.length_b   1.000
_cell.length_c   1.000
_cell.angle_alpha   90.00
_cell.angle_beta   90.00
_cell.angle_gamma   90.00
#
_symmetry.space_group_name_H-M   'P 1'
#
loop_
_entity.id
_entity.type
_entity.pdbx_description
1 polymer ?
#
loop_
_entity_poly.entity_id
_entity_poly.type
_entity_poly.pdbx_seq_one_letter_code
_entity_poly.pdbx_strand_id
1 'polypeptide(L)'
;MTPASNAVTSGLRAGLLSAAVTGCLAFALLAAPAARAQDANPVLAKVNGAEIRQSDVDLAEQELGPSLAQLDPASRKENVLAFLIDMKIVAKAAEDKKIQDNADFKKRLDFARNRLLMDDVLAAEGKAATTDEAMKKVYDEAAKQISGEQEVHARHILVETEDEAKAVAEELKKGADFAELAKKKSKDPGASDGGDLGFFTKDQMVPEFSAAAFALEPGKISDPIKTQFGWHIIKVEEKRNRKPPSFDQVKAQIEQYVTRKAQSDYVSKLRQAAKIERLDQPAAKPDAAAKPDAAKPTDAAKPADAAKPATPAPAKK
;
A
#
# COMPACT_ATOMS: atom_id res chain seq x y z
N MET A 1 -33.14 58.65 18.24
CA MET A 1 -33.32 59.32 19.55
C MET A 1 -31.97 59.34 20.21
N THR A 2 -31.25 60.42 20.06
CA THR A 2 -30.23 60.99 20.96
C THR A 2 -30.92 61.56 22.18
N PRO A 3 -30.30 61.91 23.27
CA PRO A 3 -29.09 62.72 23.41
C PRO A 3 -28.15 62.30 24.60
N ALA A 4 -26.92 62.74 24.55
CA ALA A 4 -26.29 63.97 25.08
C ALA A 4 -25.64 63.72 26.46
N SER A 5 -24.38 63.96 26.62
CA SER A 5 -23.69 65.24 26.86
C SER A 5 -23.36 65.47 28.35
N ASN A 6 -22.15 65.86 28.58
CA ASN A 6 -21.54 66.89 29.39
C ASN A 6 -20.33 66.33 30.22
N ALA A 7 -19.12 66.73 29.99
CA ALA A 7 -18.41 68.01 30.13
C ALA A 7 -18.45 68.57 31.57
N VAL A 8 -17.29 68.99 32.01
CA VAL A 8 -16.94 70.16 32.80
C VAL A 8 -15.80 69.83 33.80
N THR A 9 -14.61 70.21 33.52
CA THR A 9 -13.78 71.41 33.83
C THR A 9 -13.19 71.52 35.23
N SER A 10 -11.99 72.03 35.19
CA SER A 10 -11.32 72.97 36.13
C SER A 10 -10.66 72.36 37.37
N GLY A 11 -9.45 72.66 37.65
CA GLY A 11 -8.68 73.86 37.69
C GLY A 11 -7.44 73.63 38.56
N LEU A 12 -6.36 74.07 38.17
CA LEU A 12 -5.47 75.12 38.58
C LEU A 12 -4.72 75.02 39.92
N ARG A 13 -3.42 75.32 39.77
CA ARG A 13 -2.43 75.95 40.67
C ARG A 13 -1.48 75.01 41.46
N ALA A 14 -0.25 74.97 40.99
CA ALA A 14 0.91 75.88 41.33
C ALA A 14 1.54 75.55 42.64
N GLY A 15 2.83 75.27 42.57
CA GLY A 15 3.75 75.28 43.73
C GLY A 15 5.16 74.86 43.32
N LEU A 16 6.02 75.79 43.14
CA LEU A 16 7.45 75.68 42.95
C LEU A 16 8.12 75.03 44.21
N LEU A 17 9.17 74.21 43.98
CA LEU A 17 10.50 74.50 44.50
C LEU A 17 11.50 73.34 44.29
N SER A 18 12.57 73.71 43.61
CA SER A 18 13.96 73.24 43.63
C SER A 18 14.37 72.14 44.59
N ALA A 19 15.06 71.16 44.01
CA ALA A 19 16.35 70.71 44.49
C ALA A 19 17.10 69.87 43.44
N ALA A 20 18.23 70.33 42.99
CA ALA A 20 19.14 69.59 42.10
C ALA A 20 19.74 68.42 42.84
N VAL A 21 19.68 67.22 42.27
CA VAL A 21 20.63 66.13 42.58
C VAL A 21 21.11 65.58 41.29
N THR A 22 22.34 65.82 40.95
CA THR A 22 23.13 65.30 39.87
C THR A 22 23.35 63.82 40.13
N GLY A 23 22.66 62.92 39.40
CA GLY A 23 22.91 61.49 39.42
C GLY A 23 23.15 61.00 37.98
N CYS A 24 24.45 60.85 37.64
CA CYS A 24 24.83 60.17 36.43
C CYS A 24 24.33 58.69 36.43
N LEU A 25 23.20 58.43 35.84
CA LEU A 25 22.84 57.06 35.51
C LEU A 25 23.44 56.73 34.15
N ALA A 26 24.55 55.99 34.18
CA ALA A 26 25.08 55.29 32.98
C ALA A 26 24.07 54.26 32.54
N PHE A 27 23.35 54.58 31.46
CA PHE A 27 22.49 53.64 30.73
C PHE A 27 23.39 52.67 29.97
N ALA A 28 23.77 51.55 30.64
CA ALA A 28 24.38 50.43 29.95
C ALA A 28 23.33 49.82 29.01
N LEU A 29 23.35 50.17 27.71
CA LEU A 29 22.67 49.44 26.67
C LEU A 29 23.24 48.02 26.65
N LEU A 30 22.57 47.08 27.31
CA LEU A 30 22.72 45.67 27.04
C LEU A 30 22.23 45.44 25.62
N ALA A 31 23.13 45.47 24.64
CA ALA A 31 22.88 44.94 23.31
C ALA A 31 22.67 43.42 23.47
N ALA A 32 21.40 42.99 23.58
CA ALA A 32 21.06 41.61 23.46
C ALA A 32 21.58 41.15 22.09
N PRO A 33 22.32 40.04 22.00
CA PRO A 33 22.69 39.50 20.69
C PRO A 33 21.40 39.20 19.94
N ALA A 34 21.18 39.91 18.83
CA ALA A 34 20.11 39.56 17.93
C ALA A 34 20.32 38.09 17.53
N ALA A 35 19.49 37.21 18.08
CA ALA A 35 19.43 35.85 17.64
C ALA A 35 19.15 35.91 16.12
N ARG A 36 20.19 35.68 15.29
CA ARG A 36 20.03 35.51 13.87
C ARG A 36 19.05 34.34 13.73
N ALA A 37 17.86 34.62 13.24
CA ALA A 37 16.97 33.58 12.76
C ALA A 37 17.83 32.73 11.81
N GLN A 38 18.07 31.49 12.18
CA GLN A 38 18.79 30.55 11.33
C GLN A 38 17.99 30.45 10.04
N ASP A 39 18.62 30.76 8.90
CA ASP A 39 17.97 30.61 7.60
C ASP A 39 17.51 29.16 7.49
N ALA A 40 16.20 28.97 7.36
CA ALA A 40 15.61 27.63 7.27
C ALA A 40 16.10 26.87 6.02
N ASN A 41 16.72 27.59 5.04
CA ASN A 41 17.27 27.01 3.82
C ASN A 41 18.65 27.61 3.52
N PRO A 42 19.70 27.30 4.31
CA PRO A 42 21.01 27.90 4.19
C PRO A 42 21.69 27.55 2.87
N VAL A 43 22.51 28.47 2.37
CA VAL A 43 23.40 28.21 1.25
C VAL A 43 24.56 27.34 1.73
N LEU A 44 24.75 26.19 1.10
CA LEU A 44 25.79 25.20 1.41
C LEU A 44 27.02 25.34 0.51
N ALA A 45 26.84 25.72 -0.76
CA ALA A 45 27.93 25.95 -1.69
C ALA A 45 27.56 27.01 -2.75
N LYS A 46 28.56 27.53 -3.44
CA LYS A 46 28.38 28.38 -4.62
C LYS A 46 29.27 27.86 -5.75
N VAL A 47 28.66 27.62 -6.93
CA VAL A 47 29.36 27.17 -8.13
C VAL A 47 29.17 28.21 -9.23
N ASN A 48 30.23 28.89 -9.61
CA ASN A 48 30.18 29.99 -10.60
C ASN A 48 29.09 31.04 -10.26
N GLY A 49 28.88 31.33 -8.97
CA GLY A 49 27.88 32.27 -8.49
C GLY A 49 26.48 31.66 -8.29
N ALA A 50 26.20 30.49 -8.84
CA ALA A 50 24.95 29.79 -8.57
C ALA A 50 24.99 29.09 -7.20
N GLU A 51 23.94 29.30 -6.41
CA GLU A 51 23.86 28.74 -5.05
C GLU A 51 23.39 27.29 -5.08
N ILE A 52 23.88 26.49 -4.14
CA ILE A 52 23.35 25.19 -3.74
C ILE A 52 22.90 25.35 -2.29
N ARG A 53 21.63 25.11 -2.05
CA ARG A 53 20.99 25.27 -0.74
C ARG A 53 20.68 23.93 -0.11
N GLN A 54 20.31 23.94 1.19
CA GLN A 54 19.88 22.72 1.88
C GLN A 54 18.72 22.02 1.15
N SER A 55 17.74 22.77 0.64
CA SER A 55 16.62 22.21 -0.14
C SER A 55 17.05 21.46 -1.39
N ASP A 56 18.16 21.85 -2.02
CA ASP A 56 18.66 21.14 -3.20
C ASP A 56 19.26 19.78 -2.80
N VAL A 57 19.92 19.72 -1.63
CA VAL A 57 20.42 18.46 -1.07
C VAL A 57 19.28 17.56 -0.67
N ASP A 58 18.26 18.09 0.03
CA ASP A 58 17.08 17.32 0.45
C ASP A 58 16.34 16.73 -0.75
N LEU A 59 16.17 17.49 -1.83
CA LEU A 59 15.60 17.02 -3.07
C LEU A 59 16.46 15.92 -3.73
N ALA A 60 17.77 16.13 -3.80
CA ALA A 60 18.66 15.13 -4.36
C ALA A 60 18.71 13.84 -3.53
N GLU A 61 18.64 13.94 -2.21
CA GLU A 61 18.53 12.76 -1.34
C GLU A 61 17.22 11.99 -1.60
N GLN A 62 16.13 12.69 -1.83
CA GLN A 62 14.84 12.08 -2.17
C GLN A 62 14.89 11.36 -3.53
N GLU A 63 15.40 12.03 -4.55
CA GLU A 63 15.48 11.50 -5.93
C GLU A 63 16.49 10.34 -6.07
N LEU A 64 17.61 10.41 -5.36
CA LEU A 64 18.69 9.42 -5.41
C LEU A 64 18.57 8.34 -4.31
N GLY A 65 17.53 8.40 -3.48
CA GLY A 65 17.36 7.58 -2.28
C GLY A 65 17.81 6.12 -2.37
N PRO A 66 17.35 5.34 -3.37
CA PRO A 66 17.79 3.95 -3.52
C PRO A 66 19.28 3.79 -3.74
N SER A 67 19.92 4.70 -4.50
CA SER A 67 21.36 4.69 -4.78
C SER A 67 22.18 5.12 -3.56
N LEU A 68 21.59 5.91 -2.67
CA LEU A 68 22.24 6.41 -1.45
C LEU A 68 22.12 5.44 -0.27
N ALA A 69 21.27 4.41 -0.38
CA ALA A 69 21.02 3.47 0.71
C ALA A 69 22.28 2.69 1.17
N GLN A 70 23.27 2.56 0.30
CA GLN A 70 24.54 1.88 0.58
C GLN A 70 25.62 2.81 1.18
N LEU A 71 25.38 4.13 1.19
CA LEU A 71 26.33 5.09 1.77
C LEU A 71 26.13 5.21 3.27
N ASP A 72 27.26 5.40 3.98
CA ASP A 72 27.20 5.74 5.40
C ASP A 72 26.38 7.03 5.62
N PRO A 73 25.39 7.02 6.53
CA PRO A 73 24.55 8.17 6.81
C PRO A 73 25.33 9.44 7.17
N ALA A 74 26.47 9.32 7.85
CA ALA A 74 27.28 10.46 8.25
C ALA A 74 27.95 11.16 7.05
N SER A 75 28.30 10.42 5.99
CA SER A 75 28.93 10.95 4.79
C SER A 75 27.94 11.26 3.67
N ARG A 76 26.68 10.84 3.80
CA ARG A 76 25.66 10.94 2.75
C ARG A 76 25.46 12.39 2.27
N LYS A 77 25.26 13.31 3.20
CA LYS A 77 25.04 14.73 2.88
C LYS A 77 26.22 15.34 2.12
N GLU A 78 27.46 15.04 2.54
CA GLU A 78 28.66 15.52 1.87
C GLU A 78 28.79 14.96 0.46
N ASN A 79 28.54 13.67 0.27
CA ASN A 79 28.56 13.03 -1.03
C ASN A 79 27.48 13.60 -1.98
N VAL A 80 26.27 13.86 -1.47
CA VAL A 80 25.21 14.49 -2.25
C VAL A 80 25.58 15.92 -2.64
N LEU A 81 26.14 16.69 -1.71
CA LEU A 81 26.61 18.06 -2.01
C LEU A 81 27.72 18.05 -3.05
N ALA A 82 28.70 17.17 -2.95
CA ALA A 82 29.75 17.00 -3.96
C ALA A 82 29.16 16.65 -5.33
N PHE A 83 28.22 15.70 -5.37
CA PHE A 83 27.49 15.35 -6.62
C PHE A 83 26.77 16.56 -7.22
N LEU A 84 26.08 17.37 -6.41
CA LEU A 84 25.37 18.57 -6.88
C LEU A 84 26.34 19.63 -7.42
N ILE A 85 27.51 19.79 -6.80
CA ILE A 85 28.57 20.67 -7.29
C ILE A 85 29.03 20.21 -8.69
N ASP A 86 29.39 18.93 -8.81
CA ASP A 86 29.84 18.36 -10.09
C ASP A 86 28.76 18.47 -11.18
N MET A 87 27.51 18.18 -10.82
CA MET A 87 26.36 18.31 -11.71
C MET A 87 26.23 19.75 -12.25
N LYS A 88 26.33 20.77 -11.39
CA LYS A 88 26.26 22.18 -11.80
C LYS A 88 27.44 22.57 -12.74
N ILE A 89 28.67 22.09 -12.46
CA ILE A 89 29.84 22.35 -13.30
C ILE A 89 29.65 21.74 -14.68
N VAL A 90 29.25 20.47 -14.74
CA VAL A 90 29.05 19.75 -16.02
C VAL A 90 27.87 20.32 -16.80
N ALA A 91 26.76 20.64 -16.12
CA ALA A 91 25.61 21.28 -16.75
C ALA A 91 25.99 22.62 -17.39
N LYS A 92 26.76 23.45 -16.69
CA LYS A 92 27.25 24.73 -17.28
C LYS A 92 28.12 24.51 -18.50
N ALA A 93 29.01 23.54 -18.46
CA ALA A 93 29.86 23.22 -19.64
C ALA A 93 29.00 22.68 -20.81
N ALA A 94 27.91 21.98 -20.55
CA ALA A 94 26.95 21.53 -21.56
C ALA A 94 26.16 22.71 -22.16
N GLU A 95 25.75 23.69 -21.34
CA GLU A 95 25.11 24.91 -21.79
C GLU A 95 26.02 25.73 -22.72
N ASP A 96 27.29 25.88 -22.36
CA ASP A 96 28.26 26.60 -23.18
C ASP A 96 28.48 25.93 -24.56
N LYS A 97 28.29 24.60 -24.62
CA LYS A 97 28.25 23.81 -25.85
C LYS A 97 26.89 23.81 -26.56
N LYS A 98 25.92 24.54 -26.05
CA LYS A 98 24.54 24.63 -26.57
C LYS A 98 23.83 23.28 -26.72
N ILE A 99 24.11 22.33 -25.81
CA ILE A 99 23.46 21.02 -25.80
C ILE A 99 21.93 21.14 -25.61
N GLN A 100 21.48 22.14 -24.84
CA GLN A 100 20.06 22.44 -24.63
C GLN A 100 19.32 22.83 -25.93
N ASP A 101 20.02 23.26 -26.97
CA ASP A 101 19.40 23.61 -28.24
C ASP A 101 19.17 22.41 -29.17
N ASN A 102 19.79 21.27 -28.86
CA ASN A 102 19.63 20.01 -29.59
C ASN A 102 18.19 19.53 -29.56
N ALA A 103 17.66 19.11 -30.71
CA ALA A 103 16.29 18.64 -30.85
C ALA A 103 15.98 17.37 -29.96
N ASP A 104 16.95 16.46 -29.86
CA ASP A 104 16.78 15.24 -29.04
C ASP A 104 16.84 15.57 -27.56
N PHE A 105 17.65 16.54 -27.14
CA PHE A 105 17.65 17.03 -25.78
C PHE A 105 16.28 17.64 -25.42
N LYS A 106 15.73 18.51 -26.28
CA LYS A 106 14.42 19.13 -26.09
C LYS A 106 13.28 18.09 -25.95
N LYS A 107 13.30 17.07 -26.82
CA LYS A 107 12.33 15.96 -26.73
C LYS A 107 12.43 15.19 -25.40
N ARG A 108 13.66 14.91 -24.95
CA ARG A 108 13.87 14.22 -23.65
C ARG A 108 13.45 15.07 -22.48
N LEU A 109 13.73 16.38 -22.55
CA LEU A 109 13.32 17.32 -21.50
C LEU A 109 11.80 17.43 -21.42
N ASP A 110 11.12 17.53 -22.55
CA ASP A 110 9.66 17.57 -22.60
C ASP A 110 9.03 16.28 -22.07
N PHE A 111 9.58 15.14 -22.46
CA PHE A 111 9.15 13.84 -21.91
C PHE A 111 9.35 13.77 -20.39
N ALA A 112 10.52 14.16 -19.88
CA ALA A 112 10.81 14.15 -18.45
C ALA A 112 9.86 15.08 -17.68
N ARG A 113 9.61 16.29 -18.21
CA ARG A 113 8.66 17.24 -17.64
C ARG A 113 7.24 16.66 -17.57
N ASN A 114 6.77 16.07 -18.67
CA ASN A 114 5.42 15.50 -18.73
C ASN A 114 5.26 14.30 -17.78
N ARG A 115 6.33 13.51 -17.62
CA ARG A 115 6.35 12.41 -16.64
C ARG A 115 6.24 12.92 -15.22
N LEU A 116 7.04 13.92 -14.83
CA LEU A 116 6.98 14.53 -13.51
C LEU A 116 5.58 15.10 -13.21
N LEU A 117 5.00 15.82 -14.17
CA LEU A 117 3.63 16.35 -14.03
C LEU A 117 2.59 15.24 -13.83
N MET A 118 2.75 14.13 -14.53
CA MET A 118 1.88 12.95 -14.37
C MET A 118 2.07 12.32 -12.99
N ASP A 119 3.30 12.10 -12.58
CA ASP A 119 3.64 11.46 -11.31
C ASP A 119 3.10 12.29 -10.14
N ASP A 120 3.31 13.61 -10.15
CA ASP A 120 2.85 14.54 -9.11
C ASP A 120 1.33 14.58 -8.99
N VAL A 121 0.62 14.73 -10.12
CA VAL A 121 -0.85 14.78 -10.07
C VAL A 121 -1.44 13.44 -9.62
N LEU A 122 -0.90 12.32 -10.08
CA LEU A 122 -1.39 11.01 -9.66
C LEU A 122 -1.08 10.73 -8.19
N ALA A 123 0.07 11.18 -7.68
CA ALA A 123 0.39 11.10 -6.25
C ALA A 123 -0.59 11.93 -5.41
N ALA A 124 -0.90 13.16 -5.86
CA ALA A 124 -1.84 14.04 -5.18
C ALA A 124 -3.27 13.45 -5.15
N GLU A 125 -3.75 12.94 -6.29
CA GLU A 125 -5.08 12.29 -6.39
C GLU A 125 -5.15 11.03 -5.53
N GLY A 126 -4.10 10.19 -5.54
CA GLY A 126 -4.02 9.02 -4.68
C GLY A 126 -4.07 9.38 -3.20
N LYS A 127 -3.27 10.37 -2.79
CA LYS A 127 -3.24 10.85 -1.40
C LYS A 127 -4.58 11.43 -0.96
N ALA A 128 -5.21 12.26 -1.81
CA ALA A 128 -6.51 12.87 -1.50
C ALA A 128 -7.62 11.83 -1.34
N ALA A 129 -7.59 10.74 -2.10
CA ALA A 129 -8.57 9.66 -2.02
C ALA A 129 -8.35 8.71 -0.85
N THR A 130 -7.13 8.63 -0.30
CA THR A 130 -6.76 7.69 0.76
C THR A 130 -7.10 8.30 2.12
N THR A 131 -8.40 8.34 2.44
CA THR A 131 -8.91 8.76 3.74
C THR A 131 -9.29 7.54 4.59
N ASP A 132 -9.31 7.70 5.91
CA ASP A 132 -9.70 6.62 6.82
C ASP A 132 -11.13 6.13 6.51
N GLU A 133 -12.04 7.04 6.13
CA GLU A 133 -13.42 6.70 5.75
C GLU A 133 -13.46 5.87 4.47
N ALA A 134 -12.69 6.26 3.44
CA ALA A 134 -12.63 5.53 2.18
C ALA A 134 -12.04 4.13 2.37
N MET A 135 -10.96 4.04 3.15
CA MET A 135 -10.32 2.77 3.48
C MET A 135 -11.26 1.85 4.29
N LYS A 136 -11.94 2.42 5.29
CA LYS A 136 -12.89 1.66 6.10
C LYS A 136 -14.08 1.16 5.27
N LYS A 137 -14.60 1.98 4.36
CA LYS A 137 -15.65 1.55 3.45
C LYS A 137 -15.24 0.36 2.59
N VAL A 138 -14.04 0.39 2.00
CA VAL A 138 -13.50 -0.72 1.21
C VAL A 138 -13.35 -1.98 2.07
N TYR A 139 -12.84 -1.82 3.29
CA TYR A 139 -12.74 -2.93 4.25
C TYR A 139 -14.11 -3.52 4.57
N ASP A 140 -15.09 -2.70 4.93
CA ASP A 140 -16.42 -3.16 5.35
C ASP A 140 -17.13 -3.91 4.20
N GLU A 141 -17.00 -3.44 2.96
CA GLU A 141 -17.53 -4.11 1.77
C GLU A 141 -16.87 -5.48 1.56
N ALA A 142 -15.55 -5.57 1.64
CA ALA A 142 -14.81 -6.83 1.50
C ALA A 142 -15.07 -7.77 2.68
N ALA A 143 -15.07 -7.26 3.90
CA ALA A 143 -15.34 -8.03 5.10
C ALA A 143 -16.74 -8.63 5.09
N LYS A 144 -17.75 -7.90 4.60
CA LYS A 144 -19.12 -8.38 4.44
C LYS A 144 -19.19 -9.57 3.45
N GLN A 145 -18.47 -9.48 2.34
CA GLN A 145 -18.40 -10.58 1.37
C GLN A 145 -17.75 -11.82 1.99
N ILE A 146 -16.60 -11.66 2.64
CA ILE A 146 -15.89 -12.75 3.32
C ILE A 146 -16.75 -13.38 4.41
N SER A 147 -17.41 -12.58 5.25
CA SER A 147 -18.27 -13.09 6.35
C SER A 147 -19.51 -13.84 5.86
N GLY A 148 -19.91 -13.60 4.59
CA GLY A 148 -21.00 -14.35 3.94
C GLY A 148 -20.56 -15.71 3.41
N GLU A 149 -19.24 -15.97 3.31
CA GLU A 149 -18.71 -17.25 2.85
C GLU A 149 -18.70 -18.27 3.99
N GLN A 150 -19.20 -19.47 3.70
CA GLN A 150 -19.06 -20.59 4.60
C GLN A 150 -17.73 -21.30 4.35
N GLU A 151 -17.05 -21.71 5.40
CA GLU A 151 -15.91 -22.62 5.36
C GLU A 151 -16.19 -23.88 6.15
N VAL A 152 -15.63 -24.98 5.70
CA VAL A 152 -15.79 -26.32 6.25
C VAL A 152 -14.43 -26.84 6.69
N HIS A 153 -14.34 -27.32 7.93
CA HIS A 153 -13.23 -28.13 8.39
C HIS A 153 -13.58 -29.59 8.19
N ALA A 154 -12.77 -30.30 7.42
CA ALA A 154 -13.02 -31.70 7.15
C ALA A 154 -11.74 -32.53 7.15
N ARG A 155 -11.94 -33.82 7.33
CA ARG A 155 -10.94 -34.87 7.10
C ARG A 155 -11.34 -35.66 5.87
N HIS A 156 -10.39 -36.23 5.14
CA HIS A 156 -10.68 -37.14 4.06
C HIS A 156 -9.75 -38.36 4.03
N ILE A 157 -10.24 -39.40 3.39
CA ILE A 157 -9.47 -40.61 3.03
C ILE A 157 -9.58 -40.74 1.50
N LEU A 158 -8.43 -40.72 0.83
CA LEU A 158 -8.34 -40.91 -0.63
C LEU A 158 -7.86 -42.34 -0.91
N VAL A 159 -8.56 -43.06 -1.76
CA VAL A 159 -8.21 -44.39 -2.25
C VAL A 159 -8.36 -44.48 -3.77
N GLU A 160 -7.81 -45.51 -4.38
CA GLU A 160 -7.78 -45.64 -5.84
C GLU A 160 -9.07 -46.18 -6.42
N THR A 161 -9.74 -47.10 -5.71
CA THR A 161 -10.90 -47.82 -6.22
C THR A 161 -12.16 -47.58 -5.36
N GLU A 162 -13.31 -47.76 -6.01
CA GLU A 162 -14.62 -47.67 -5.36
C GLU A 162 -14.78 -48.73 -4.26
N ASP A 163 -14.27 -49.96 -4.51
CA ASP A 163 -14.38 -51.04 -3.57
C ASP A 163 -13.57 -50.79 -2.31
N GLU A 164 -12.38 -50.20 -2.43
CA GLU A 164 -11.60 -49.75 -1.27
C GLU A 164 -12.34 -48.65 -0.50
N ALA A 165 -12.97 -47.70 -1.19
CA ALA A 165 -13.72 -46.64 -0.54
C ALA A 165 -14.95 -47.19 0.21
N LYS A 166 -15.68 -48.15 -0.39
CA LYS A 166 -16.78 -48.84 0.26
C LYS A 166 -16.32 -49.63 1.52
N ALA A 167 -15.15 -50.31 1.40
CA ALA A 167 -14.59 -51.03 2.55
C ALA A 167 -14.23 -50.08 3.71
N VAL A 168 -13.64 -48.92 3.40
CA VAL A 168 -13.35 -47.86 4.37
C VAL A 168 -14.62 -47.33 5.00
N ALA A 169 -15.66 -47.05 4.21
CA ALA A 169 -16.96 -46.60 4.71
C ALA A 169 -17.61 -47.61 5.66
N GLU A 170 -17.53 -48.90 5.36
CA GLU A 170 -18.05 -49.96 6.23
C GLU A 170 -17.27 -50.10 7.55
N GLU A 171 -15.94 -49.90 7.53
CA GLU A 171 -15.15 -49.89 8.76
C GLU A 171 -15.51 -48.68 9.64
N LEU A 172 -15.72 -47.50 9.03
CA LEU A 172 -16.18 -46.30 9.74
C LEU A 172 -17.57 -46.45 10.33
N LYS A 173 -18.51 -47.11 9.61
CA LYS A 173 -19.86 -47.46 10.15
C LYS A 173 -19.79 -48.38 11.36
N LYS A 174 -18.78 -49.25 11.43
CA LYS A 174 -18.52 -50.16 12.57
C LYS A 174 -17.81 -49.45 13.73
N GLY A 175 -17.53 -48.15 13.61
CA GLY A 175 -16.94 -47.36 14.68
C GLY A 175 -15.43 -47.25 14.67
N ALA A 176 -14.78 -47.58 13.54
CA ALA A 176 -13.33 -47.36 13.41
C ALA A 176 -13.00 -45.86 13.48
N ASP A 177 -11.82 -45.53 14.04
CA ASP A 177 -11.35 -44.17 14.10
C ASP A 177 -10.96 -43.66 12.70
N PHE A 178 -11.49 -42.50 12.35
CA PHE A 178 -11.26 -41.91 11.00
C PHE A 178 -9.83 -41.58 10.75
N ALA A 179 -9.13 -40.94 11.70
CA ALA A 179 -7.75 -40.52 11.55
C ALA A 179 -6.81 -41.72 11.45
N GLU A 180 -7.05 -42.77 12.21
CA GLU A 180 -6.23 -44.01 12.12
C GLU A 180 -6.46 -44.76 10.79
N LEU A 181 -7.69 -44.76 10.27
CA LEU A 181 -7.95 -45.29 8.93
C LEU A 181 -7.31 -44.47 7.84
N ALA A 182 -7.34 -43.12 7.97
CA ALA A 182 -6.66 -42.22 7.04
C ALA A 182 -5.15 -42.52 6.99
N LYS A 183 -4.49 -42.62 8.16
CA LYS A 183 -3.06 -42.97 8.25
C LYS A 183 -2.74 -44.31 7.59
N LYS A 184 -3.62 -45.29 7.71
CA LYS A 184 -3.39 -46.66 7.21
C LYS A 184 -3.68 -46.86 5.74
N LYS A 185 -4.71 -46.18 5.22
CA LYS A 185 -5.32 -46.49 3.92
C LYS A 185 -5.30 -45.33 2.93
N SER A 186 -5.21 -44.10 3.40
CA SER A 186 -5.25 -42.94 2.48
C SER A 186 -3.99 -42.85 1.64
N LYS A 187 -4.17 -42.54 0.36
CA LYS A 187 -3.11 -42.22 -0.60
C LYS A 187 -2.83 -40.71 -0.64
N ASP A 188 -3.54 -39.92 0.11
CA ASP A 188 -3.33 -38.48 0.20
C ASP A 188 -2.04 -38.16 0.96
N PRO A 189 -1.25 -37.14 0.53
CA PRO A 189 -0.04 -36.70 1.24
C PRO A 189 -0.30 -36.33 2.71
N GLY A 190 -1.51 -35.84 3.05
CA GLY A 190 -1.93 -35.52 4.42
C GLY A 190 -2.40 -36.72 5.24
N ALA A 191 -2.23 -37.96 4.75
CA ALA A 191 -2.63 -39.16 5.46
C ALA A 191 -2.03 -39.27 6.87
N SER A 192 -0.75 -38.88 7.04
CA SER A 192 -0.04 -38.88 8.34
C SER A 192 -0.69 -38.00 9.40
N ASP A 193 -1.40 -36.94 8.97
CA ASP A 193 -2.12 -36.02 9.84
C ASP A 193 -3.58 -36.47 10.07
N GLY A 194 -3.89 -37.74 9.74
CA GLY A 194 -5.23 -38.31 9.85
C GLY A 194 -6.19 -37.76 8.79
N GLY A 195 -5.66 -37.32 7.65
CA GLY A 195 -6.43 -36.79 6.54
C GLY A 195 -7.01 -35.39 6.78
N ASP A 196 -6.48 -34.63 7.74
CA ASP A 196 -6.97 -33.32 8.11
C ASP A 196 -6.65 -32.28 7.02
N LEU A 197 -7.69 -31.61 6.49
CA LEU A 197 -7.58 -30.58 5.48
C LEU A 197 -7.63 -29.16 6.05
N GLY A 198 -7.91 -29.02 7.35
CA GLY A 198 -8.21 -27.73 7.94
C GLY A 198 -9.51 -27.12 7.41
N PHE A 199 -9.66 -25.81 7.56
CA PHE A 199 -10.79 -25.08 7.01
C PHE A 199 -10.53 -24.71 5.54
N PHE A 200 -11.54 -24.91 4.70
CA PHE A 200 -11.51 -24.53 3.29
C PHE A 200 -12.87 -23.98 2.83
N THR A 201 -12.81 -23.13 1.82
CA THR A 201 -13.98 -22.60 1.12
C THR A 201 -14.35 -23.47 -0.08
N LYS A 202 -15.54 -23.26 -0.63
CA LYS A 202 -16.09 -24.09 -1.72
C LYS A 202 -15.22 -24.07 -2.98
N ASP A 203 -14.59 -22.95 -3.28
CA ASP A 203 -13.76 -22.71 -4.46
C ASP A 203 -12.32 -23.27 -4.36
N GLN A 204 -11.90 -23.68 -3.16
CA GLN A 204 -10.57 -24.26 -2.92
C GLN A 204 -10.48 -25.75 -3.24
N MET A 205 -11.60 -26.41 -3.45
CA MET A 205 -11.69 -27.84 -3.70
C MET A 205 -12.32 -28.13 -5.05
N VAL A 206 -12.07 -29.32 -5.60
CA VAL A 206 -12.75 -29.76 -6.82
C VAL A 206 -14.27 -29.87 -6.61
N PRO A 207 -15.08 -29.58 -7.64
CA PRO A 207 -16.53 -29.41 -7.49
C PRO A 207 -17.23 -30.58 -6.81
N GLU A 208 -16.87 -31.81 -7.13
CA GLU A 208 -17.52 -33.02 -6.59
C GLU A 208 -17.23 -33.18 -5.10
N PHE A 209 -15.98 -32.95 -4.68
CA PHE A 209 -15.58 -32.98 -3.28
C PHE A 209 -16.26 -31.86 -2.48
N SER A 210 -16.21 -30.66 -3.04
CA SER A 210 -16.81 -29.46 -2.46
C SER A 210 -18.31 -29.62 -2.26
N ALA A 211 -19.03 -30.10 -3.27
CA ALA A 211 -20.48 -30.33 -3.19
C ALA A 211 -20.84 -31.29 -2.04
N ALA A 212 -20.07 -32.38 -1.91
CA ALA A 212 -20.30 -33.36 -0.83
C ALA A 212 -19.98 -32.80 0.57
N ALA A 213 -18.79 -32.16 0.73
CA ALA A 213 -18.37 -31.61 2.02
C ALA A 213 -19.33 -30.54 2.52
N PHE A 214 -19.80 -29.64 1.66
CA PHE A 214 -20.70 -28.56 2.03
C PHE A 214 -22.15 -29.02 2.24
N ALA A 215 -22.55 -30.16 1.71
CA ALA A 215 -23.88 -30.77 1.94
C ALA A 215 -23.96 -31.55 3.28
N LEU A 216 -22.83 -32.09 3.77
CA LEU A 216 -22.79 -32.87 5.01
C LEU A 216 -22.97 -32.00 6.23
N GLU A 217 -23.63 -32.50 7.26
CA GLU A 217 -23.67 -31.89 8.58
C GLU A 217 -22.39 -32.20 9.39
N PRO A 218 -22.00 -31.33 10.33
CA PRO A 218 -20.87 -31.58 11.23
C PRO A 218 -20.99 -32.96 11.93
N GLY A 219 -19.86 -33.67 11.99
CA GLY A 219 -19.78 -35.03 12.54
C GLY A 219 -20.20 -36.14 11.57
N LYS A 220 -20.71 -35.80 10.39
CA LYS A 220 -21.16 -36.80 9.40
C LYS A 220 -20.04 -37.20 8.44
N ILE A 221 -20.17 -38.42 7.93
CA ILE A 221 -19.27 -39.04 6.97
C ILE A 221 -20.03 -39.22 5.64
N SER A 222 -19.36 -38.93 4.53
CA SER A 222 -19.93 -39.09 3.19
C SER A 222 -20.03 -40.56 2.77
N ASP A 223 -20.87 -40.85 1.78
CA ASP A 223 -20.65 -41.97 0.89
C ASP A 223 -19.37 -41.75 0.05
N PRO A 224 -18.85 -42.81 -0.63
CA PRO A 224 -17.73 -42.67 -1.54
C PRO A 224 -17.97 -41.64 -2.64
N ILE A 225 -17.10 -40.66 -2.77
CA ILE A 225 -17.16 -39.56 -3.77
C ILE A 225 -16.05 -39.74 -4.78
N LYS A 226 -16.40 -39.82 -6.06
CA LYS A 226 -15.44 -39.91 -7.15
C LYS A 226 -14.97 -38.53 -7.58
N THR A 227 -13.65 -38.36 -7.73
CA THR A 227 -13.02 -37.20 -8.36
C THR A 227 -11.97 -37.65 -9.38
N GLN A 228 -11.30 -36.71 -10.02
CA GLN A 228 -10.15 -37.02 -10.89
C GLN A 228 -8.95 -37.64 -10.15
N PHE A 229 -8.87 -37.51 -8.83
CA PHE A 229 -7.77 -38.01 -8.00
C PHE A 229 -8.03 -39.44 -7.47
N GLY A 230 -9.23 -39.93 -7.55
CA GLY A 230 -9.65 -41.21 -7.00
C GLY A 230 -10.99 -41.12 -6.27
N TRP A 231 -11.14 -41.94 -5.25
CA TRP A 231 -12.33 -42.02 -4.44
C TRP A 231 -12.08 -41.47 -3.03
N HIS A 232 -12.95 -40.60 -2.58
CA HIS A 232 -12.82 -39.93 -1.28
C HIS A 232 -13.94 -40.34 -0.33
N ILE A 233 -13.58 -40.54 0.93
CA ILE A 233 -14.52 -40.52 2.06
C ILE A 233 -14.22 -39.25 2.86
N ILE A 234 -15.25 -38.45 3.11
CA ILE A 234 -15.14 -37.14 3.74
C ILE A 234 -15.84 -37.18 5.07
N LYS A 235 -15.20 -36.67 6.13
CA LYS A 235 -15.82 -36.41 7.42
C LYS A 235 -15.78 -34.92 7.69
N VAL A 236 -16.92 -34.28 7.85
CA VAL A 236 -17.00 -32.87 8.26
C VAL A 236 -16.86 -32.77 9.77
N GLU A 237 -15.88 -32.01 10.23
CA GLU A 237 -15.66 -31.75 11.66
C GLU A 237 -16.45 -30.51 12.12
N GLU A 238 -16.36 -29.40 11.36
CA GLU A 238 -16.97 -28.15 11.72
C GLU A 238 -17.38 -27.36 10.47
N LYS A 239 -18.42 -26.53 10.60
CA LYS A 239 -18.81 -25.50 9.63
C LYS A 239 -18.91 -24.17 10.34
N ARG A 240 -18.37 -23.12 9.71
CA ARG A 240 -18.47 -21.77 10.24
C ARG A 240 -18.51 -20.74 9.11
N ASN A 241 -18.94 -19.55 9.44
CA ASN A 241 -18.74 -18.42 8.53
C ASN A 241 -17.29 -17.95 8.62
N ARG A 242 -16.72 -17.66 7.49
CA ARG A 242 -15.35 -17.16 7.38
C ARG A 242 -15.21 -15.84 8.13
N LYS A 243 -14.16 -15.71 8.92
CA LYS A 243 -13.84 -14.47 9.63
C LYS A 243 -12.90 -13.65 8.76
N PRO A 244 -13.26 -12.40 8.40
CA PRO A 244 -12.34 -11.53 7.70
C PRO A 244 -11.14 -11.18 8.60
N PRO A 245 -9.96 -10.91 8.03
CA PRO A 245 -8.85 -10.37 8.79
C PRO A 245 -9.25 -9.01 9.38
N SER A 246 -8.61 -8.60 10.47
CA SER A 246 -8.86 -7.27 11.04
C SER A 246 -8.42 -6.15 10.09
N PHE A 247 -9.06 -4.98 10.20
CA PHE A 247 -8.70 -3.80 9.41
C PHE A 247 -7.20 -3.49 9.49
N ASP A 248 -6.61 -3.56 10.69
CA ASP A 248 -5.19 -3.24 10.90
C ASP A 248 -4.25 -4.21 10.15
N GLN A 249 -4.64 -5.49 10.07
CA GLN A 249 -3.86 -6.49 9.33
C GLN A 249 -3.81 -6.25 7.82
N VAL A 250 -4.84 -5.61 7.27
CA VAL A 250 -4.96 -5.38 5.82
C VAL A 250 -4.90 -3.91 5.43
N LYS A 251 -4.69 -3.00 6.40
CA LYS A 251 -4.71 -1.55 6.18
C LYS A 251 -3.79 -1.12 5.04
N ALA A 252 -2.54 -1.59 5.04
CA ALA A 252 -1.58 -1.23 3.99
C ALA A 252 -2.02 -1.71 2.59
N GLN A 253 -2.67 -2.86 2.50
CA GLN A 253 -3.19 -3.40 1.24
C GLN A 253 -4.39 -2.58 0.75
N ILE A 254 -5.27 -2.18 1.66
CA ILE A 254 -6.43 -1.32 1.35
C ILE A 254 -5.95 0.06 0.90
N GLU A 255 -4.97 0.65 1.58
CA GLU A 255 -4.36 1.91 1.20
C GLU A 255 -3.82 1.88 -0.23
N GLN A 256 -3.04 0.85 -0.56
CA GLN A 256 -2.54 0.66 -1.93
C GLN A 256 -3.66 0.47 -2.95
N TYR A 257 -4.71 -0.25 -2.58
CA TYR A 257 -5.87 -0.45 -3.47
C TYR A 257 -6.59 0.87 -3.74
N VAL A 258 -6.92 1.64 -2.68
CA VAL A 258 -7.61 2.94 -2.78
C VAL A 258 -6.79 3.92 -3.61
N THR A 259 -5.48 4.02 -3.35
CA THR A 259 -4.56 4.86 -4.11
C THR A 259 -4.56 4.51 -5.59
N ARG A 260 -4.32 3.24 -5.94
CA ARG A 260 -4.29 2.78 -7.35
C ARG A 260 -5.63 2.97 -8.04
N LYS A 261 -6.73 2.71 -7.33
CA LYS A 261 -8.07 2.90 -7.87
C LYS A 261 -8.31 4.37 -8.19
N ALA A 262 -8.00 5.28 -7.29
CA ALA A 262 -8.16 6.72 -7.49
C ALA A 262 -7.35 7.22 -8.70
N GLN A 263 -6.08 6.80 -8.80
CA GLN A 263 -5.22 7.14 -9.94
C GLN A 263 -5.80 6.63 -11.27
N SER A 264 -6.26 5.38 -11.29
CA SER A 264 -6.87 4.77 -12.47
C SER A 264 -8.16 5.47 -12.88
N ASP A 265 -9.03 5.77 -11.92
CA ASP A 265 -10.29 6.47 -12.14
C ASP A 265 -10.03 7.88 -12.68
N TYR A 266 -9.03 8.59 -12.13
CA TYR A 266 -8.63 9.91 -12.59
C TYR A 266 -8.15 9.89 -14.04
N VAL A 267 -7.24 8.98 -14.39
CA VAL A 267 -6.76 8.82 -15.77
C VAL A 267 -7.93 8.45 -16.71
N SER A 268 -8.82 7.56 -16.29
CA SER A 268 -10.00 7.16 -17.07
C SER A 268 -10.92 8.36 -17.36
N LYS A 269 -11.17 9.20 -16.35
CA LYS A 269 -11.96 10.43 -16.48
C LYS A 269 -11.31 11.40 -17.48
N LEU A 270 -10.00 11.61 -17.38
CA LEU A 270 -9.27 12.48 -18.31
C LEU A 270 -9.33 11.94 -19.75
N ARG A 271 -9.16 10.62 -19.93
CA ARG A 271 -9.24 9.98 -21.25
C ARG A 271 -10.62 10.13 -21.88
N GLN A 272 -11.69 10.03 -21.09
CA GLN A 272 -13.06 10.23 -21.57
C GLN A 272 -13.32 11.66 -22.03
N ALA A 273 -12.68 12.64 -21.40
CA ALA A 273 -12.80 14.07 -21.76
C ALA A 273 -11.88 14.47 -22.92
N ALA A 274 -10.84 13.68 -23.20
CA ALA A 274 -9.85 14.02 -24.23
C ALA A 274 -10.32 13.57 -25.63
N LYS A 275 -10.06 14.40 -26.63
CA LYS A 275 -10.16 13.99 -28.03
C LYS A 275 -8.89 13.24 -28.42
N ILE A 276 -8.99 11.90 -28.49
CA ILE A 276 -7.86 11.04 -28.84
C ILE A 276 -8.05 10.53 -30.28
N GLU A 277 -7.09 10.82 -31.16
CA GLU A 277 -7.02 10.32 -32.51
C GLU A 277 -5.75 9.48 -32.67
N ARG A 278 -5.90 8.21 -32.95
CA ARG A 278 -4.78 7.30 -33.18
C ARG A 278 -4.54 7.16 -34.67
N LEU A 279 -3.35 7.58 -35.12
CA LEU A 279 -2.98 7.57 -36.53
C LEU A 279 -2.16 6.32 -36.91
N ASP A 280 -1.79 5.51 -35.94
CA ASP A 280 -1.04 4.25 -36.08
C ASP A 280 -1.94 3.02 -36.29
N GLN A 281 -3.24 3.19 -36.19
CA GLN A 281 -4.23 2.15 -36.44
C GLN A 281 -5.11 2.54 -37.63
N PRO A 282 -5.46 1.62 -38.56
CA PRO A 282 -6.50 1.89 -39.53
C PRO A 282 -7.78 2.27 -38.77
N ALA A 283 -8.49 3.29 -39.27
CA ALA A 283 -9.70 3.83 -38.65
C ALA A 283 -10.62 2.67 -38.22
N ALA A 284 -10.70 2.44 -36.90
CA ALA A 284 -11.68 1.53 -36.37
C ALA A 284 -13.06 2.10 -36.71
N LYS A 285 -13.93 1.29 -37.33
CA LYS A 285 -15.34 1.64 -37.44
C LYS A 285 -15.82 2.04 -36.05
N PRO A 286 -16.72 3.04 -35.92
CA PRO A 286 -17.22 3.45 -34.62
C PRO A 286 -17.89 2.24 -33.98
N ASP A 287 -17.17 1.60 -33.07
CA ASP A 287 -17.72 0.56 -32.22
C ASP A 287 -18.72 1.20 -31.29
N ALA A 288 -19.94 0.69 -31.37
CA ALA A 288 -20.96 0.93 -30.39
C ALA A 288 -20.35 0.72 -28.99
N ALA A 289 -20.41 1.75 -28.17
CA ALA A 289 -20.07 1.85 -26.76
C ALA A 289 -19.55 0.54 -26.16
N ALA A 290 -18.23 0.38 -26.14
CA ALA A 290 -17.61 -0.61 -25.26
C ALA A 290 -18.06 -0.26 -23.85
N LYS A 291 -18.99 -1.05 -23.30
CA LYS A 291 -19.21 -1.10 -21.87
C LYS A 291 -17.84 -1.20 -21.23
N PRO A 292 -17.56 -0.43 -20.17
CA PRO A 292 -16.34 -0.64 -19.42
C PRO A 292 -16.31 -2.12 -19.06
N ASP A 293 -15.33 -2.83 -19.61
CA ASP A 293 -14.99 -4.17 -19.16
C ASP A 293 -14.74 -4.01 -17.67
N ALA A 294 -15.70 -4.48 -16.89
CA ALA A 294 -15.50 -4.63 -15.47
C ALA A 294 -14.30 -5.57 -15.41
N ALA A 295 -13.11 -4.98 -15.19
CA ALA A 295 -11.91 -5.74 -14.93
C ALA A 295 -12.30 -6.73 -13.83
N LYS A 296 -12.57 -7.96 -14.29
CA LYS A 296 -12.66 -9.10 -13.40
C LYS A 296 -11.48 -8.95 -12.48
N PRO A 297 -11.65 -8.92 -11.16
CA PRO A 297 -10.50 -8.81 -10.27
C PRO A 297 -9.56 -9.94 -10.66
N THR A 298 -8.51 -9.59 -11.38
CA THR A 298 -7.37 -10.49 -11.51
C THR A 298 -6.92 -10.67 -10.10
N ASP A 299 -6.97 -11.90 -9.61
CA ASP A 299 -6.55 -12.38 -8.31
C ASP A 299 -5.72 -11.31 -7.54
N ALA A 300 -6.42 -10.43 -6.83
CA ALA A 300 -5.79 -9.59 -5.86
C ALA A 300 -5.36 -10.53 -4.75
N ALA A 301 -4.10 -10.94 -4.85
CA ALA A 301 -3.28 -11.53 -3.81
C ALA A 301 -4.10 -12.30 -2.77
N LYS A 302 -4.38 -13.57 -3.08
CA LYS A 302 -4.57 -14.59 -2.05
C LYS A 302 -3.52 -14.31 -0.97
N PRO A 303 -3.90 -14.11 0.29
CA PRO A 303 -2.90 -14.04 1.33
C PRO A 303 -2.06 -15.29 1.21
N ALA A 304 -0.74 -15.14 1.07
CA ALA A 304 0.17 -16.27 1.14
C ALA A 304 -0.12 -16.99 2.45
N ASP A 305 -0.61 -18.20 2.36
CA ASP A 305 -0.68 -19.11 3.49
C ASP A 305 0.69 -19.11 4.13
N ALA A 306 0.69 -18.93 5.45
CA ALA A 306 1.89 -18.97 6.26
C ALA A 306 2.72 -20.19 5.88
N ALA A 307 3.89 -19.95 5.32
CA ALA A 307 4.82 -20.98 4.92
C ALA A 307 5.03 -21.94 6.08
N LYS A 308 4.59 -23.18 5.92
CA LYS A 308 4.97 -24.32 6.75
C LYS A 308 6.50 -24.39 6.70
N PRO A 309 7.21 -24.47 7.81
CA PRO A 309 8.68 -24.53 7.79
C PRO A 309 9.13 -25.76 6.98
N ALA A 310 10.00 -25.51 6.00
CA ALA A 310 10.63 -26.54 5.21
C ALA A 310 11.42 -27.48 6.11
N THR A 311 11.11 -28.76 6.09
CA THR A 311 11.92 -29.83 6.67
C THR A 311 13.26 -29.89 5.92
N PRO A 312 14.43 -29.95 6.60
CA PRO A 312 15.71 -30.06 5.95
C PRO A 312 15.85 -31.44 5.28
N ALA A 313 16.32 -31.45 4.03
CA ALA A 313 16.65 -32.67 3.29
C ALA A 313 17.76 -33.47 4.00
N PRO A 314 17.75 -34.82 3.99
CA PRO A 314 18.78 -35.61 4.57
C PRO A 314 20.08 -35.51 3.78
N ALA A 315 21.17 -35.24 4.49
CA ALA A 315 22.55 -35.25 3.96
C ALA A 315 22.90 -36.61 3.34
N LYS A 316 23.33 -36.60 2.09
CA LYS A 316 23.95 -37.76 1.45
C LYS A 316 25.34 -38.00 2.11
N LYS A 317 25.52 -39.22 2.61
CA LYS A 317 26.84 -39.75 2.87
C LYS A 317 27.54 -40.15 1.57
#